data_4d136344a7e3834b6d05691ef832b45f
#
_entry.id   4d136344a7e3834b6d05691ef832b45f
#
_cell.length_a   1.000
_cell.length_b   1.000
_cell.length_c   1.000
_cell.angle_alpha   90.00
_cell.angle_beta   90.00
_cell.angle_gamma   90.00
#
_symmetry.space_group_name_H-M   'P 1'
#
loop_
_entity.id
_entity.type
_entity.pdbx_description
1 polymer ?
#
loop_
_entity_poly.entity_id
_entity_poly.type
_entity_poly.pdbx_seq_one_letter_code
_entity_poly.pdbx_strand_id
1 'polypeptide(L)'
;MAIAKLNLVSLDFDKDNCNDVLLKLYQRDDFHPELASKFTDSVAGLSAYNNDNLYEELLSRIEEMKTKYHFEVPEVETDSQLNVFRAKEFLDDLFLDIDRIDAVKKELTKMIEENDEAIITLNHVEGSNIDFDQLFGTQYLKIRFGKLPLNNEGKLEYYETLPFVYKAFQRDDKYVWCMYMTTPTDAPEVDNVFTSLYFEKIHIPEFVHGSCELAEKEIQNESDSAKQYSQDLQNRIDKTISENMEELTRIYSIAKKLNSVYAMQKYIVKLGDKLNVHGFVPKNDLDNFKNTFESIDGVKIEVLPATSDVRLDPPTRLKNSWFARPFRMFVEMYGVPRYNDVDPTLLVAISYTLLFGIMFGDLGQGIILSLVGLVAEKKFNLKLGGVGVRLGISSAIFGVFFGSFFGNEEILSEYFKGFSFFNAMSPENTMTLLMAAIGLGIVLILVSMTFNIILNFKKKNMGEAILSQNGLCGVTFYVAVISAALGMLTGIHFVNIFYILILIVLPLILMFLKEPLIRKLEEHGEMFPNGFGAFFVEGFFELFEVVLSFITNTMSFLRVGGFVLSHAGMMLVVYTLAEMVGGFGEIIVLILGNVFVMCLEGLIVGIQVLRLEFYEMFSRYYEGNGIPFKTIKED
;
A
#
# COMPACT_ATOMS: atom_id res chain seq x y z
N MET A 1 -3.49 13.96 27.51
CA MET A 1 -2.43 13.81 26.52
C MET A 1 -2.65 12.49 25.84
N ALA A 2 -2.66 12.47 24.53
CA ALA A 2 -3.06 11.28 23.74
C ALA A 2 -1.89 10.31 23.45
N ILE A 3 -0.67 10.59 23.91
CA ILE A 3 0.48 9.69 23.81
C ILE A 3 0.59 8.88 25.10
N ALA A 4 0.65 7.55 24.96
CA ALA A 4 0.83 6.64 26.09
C ALA A 4 2.21 6.81 26.71
N LYS A 5 2.29 6.86 28.04
CA LYS A 5 3.58 6.86 28.74
C LYS A 5 4.17 5.46 28.66
N LEU A 6 5.43 5.36 28.23
CA LEU A 6 6.18 4.12 28.10
C LEU A 6 7.26 4.05 29.17
N ASN A 7 7.69 2.82 29.45
CA ASN A 7 8.89 2.51 30.21
C ASN A 7 9.82 1.65 29.33
N LEU A 8 11.11 1.87 29.44
CA LEU A 8 12.13 1.00 28.87
C LEU A 8 12.28 -0.21 29.79
N VAL A 9 12.13 -1.39 29.26
CA VAL A 9 12.28 -2.67 29.98
C VAL A 9 13.43 -3.45 29.37
N SER A 10 14.30 -3.95 30.24
CA SER A 10 15.39 -4.86 29.91
C SER A 10 15.11 -6.20 30.55
N LEU A 11 15.15 -7.28 29.76
CA LEU A 11 14.99 -8.65 30.19
C LEU A 11 16.35 -9.36 30.08
N ASP A 12 16.94 -9.70 31.22
CA ASP A 12 18.17 -10.51 31.29
C ASP A 12 17.80 -11.96 31.57
N PHE A 13 18.29 -12.90 30.76
CA PHE A 13 17.99 -14.31 30.90
C PHE A 13 19.15 -15.19 30.38
N ASP A 14 19.16 -16.45 30.81
CA ASP A 14 20.12 -17.44 30.36
C ASP A 14 19.71 -18.08 29.03
N LYS A 15 20.66 -18.65 28.27
CA LYS A 15 20.42 -19.26 26.95
C LYS A 15 19.33 -20.34 26.98
N ASP A 16 19.23 -21.09 28.07
CA ASP A 16 18.29 -22.20 28.24
C ASP A 16 16.82 -21.68 28.23
N ASN A 17 16.60 -20.47 28.73
CA ASN A 17 15.29 -19.85 28.81
C ASN A 17 14.92 -19.00 27.56
N CYS A 18 15.82 -18.93 26.57
CA CYS A 18 15.66 -18.06 25.41
C CYS A 18 14.34 -18.31 24.66
N ASN A 19 14.04 -19.56 24.37
CA ASN A 19 12.83 -19.90 23.61
C ASN A 19 11.55 -19.58 24.38
N ASP A 20 11.52 -19.83 25.69
CA ASP A 20 10.34 -19.56 26.53
C ASP A 20 10.08 -18.06 26.68
N VAL A 21 11.15 -17.27 26.87
CA VAL A 21 11.05 -15.80 26.93
C VAL A 21 10.55 -15.23 25.60
N LEU A 22 11.14 -15.67 24.47
CA LEU A 22 10.77 -15.18 23.15
C LEU A 22 9.34 -15.58 22.77
N LEU A 23 8.90 -16.80 23.09
CA LEU A 23 7.53 -17.25 22.86
C LEU A 23 6.52 -16.39 23.64
N LYS A 24 6.80 -16.09 24.92
CA LYS A 24 5.95 -15.21 25.71
C LYS A 24 5.97 -13.77 25.20
N LEU A 25 7.11 -13.27 24.74
CA LEU A 25 7.20 -11.95 24.10
C LEU A 25 6.40 -11.91 22.80
N TYR A 26 6.49 -12.95 21.97
CA TYR A 26 5.73 -13.04 20.71
C TYR A 26 4.21 -13.04 20.91
N GLN A 27 3.72 -13.61 22.01
CA GLN A 27 2.29 -13.63 22.32
C GLN A 27 1.75 -12.28 22.78
N ARG A 28 2.62 -11.30 23.10
CA ARG A 28 2.20 -10.01 23.67
C ARG A 28 2.05 -8.93 22.60
N ASP A 29 1.01 -8.12 22.77
CA ASP A 29 0.71 -6.95 21.92
C ASP A 29 1.07 -5.61 22.61
N ASP A 30 1.82 -5.66 23.72
CA ASP A 30 2.18 -4.51 24.55
C ASP A 30 3.70 -4.29 24.66
N PHE A 31 4.51 -5.00 23.89
CA PHE A 31 5.96 -4.88 23.86
C PHE A 31 6.47 -4.44 22.49
N HIS A 32 7.25 -3.35 22.46
CA HIS A 32 7.98 -2.89 21.29
C HIS A 32 9.47 -3.20 21.47
N PRO A 33 10.03 -4.14 20.72
CA PRO A 33 11.44 -4.52 20.84
C PRO A 33 12.36 -3.50 20.17
N GLU A 34 13.56 -3.35 20.72
CA GLU A 34 14.63 -2.56 20.12
C GLU A 34 15.70 -3.45 19.48
N LEU A 35 16.23 -3.02 18.32
CA LEU A 35 17.24 -3.78 17.59
C LEU A 35 18.55 -3.88 18.38
N ALA A 36 19.13 -5.08 18.42
CA ALA A 36 20.42 -5.33 19.07
C ALA A 36 21.56 -4.44 18.52
N SER A 37 21.53 -4.09 17.23
CA SER A 37 22.53 -3.24 16.59
C SER A 37 22.68 -1.88 17.25
N LYS A 38 21.60 -1.27 17.77
CA LYS A 38 21.65 0.02 18.48
C LYS A 38 22.52 -0.03 19.75
N PHE A 39 22.73 -1.21 20.32
CA PHE A 39 23.53 -1.41 21.54
C PHE A 39 24.93 -1.91 21.21
N THR A 40 25.07 -2.81 20.24
CA THR A 40 26.34 -3.45 19.88
C THR A 40 27.35 -2.49 19.28
N ASP A 41 26.89 -1.50 18.49
CA ASP A 41 27.76 -0.52 17.84
C ASP A 41 28.37 0.49 18.81
N SER A 42 27.80 0.61 20.01
CA SER A 42 28.16 1.65 20.98
C SER A 42 28.91 1.15 22.22
N VAL A 43 28.90 -0.16 22.50
CA VAL A 43 29.49 -0.72 23.73
C VAL A 43 30.38 -1.93 23.41
N ALA A 44 31.65 -1.85 23.75
CA ALA A 44 32.60 -2.94 23.58
C ALA A 44 32.22 -4.16 24.45
N GLY A 45 32.19 -5.36 23.86
CA GLY A 45 31.85 -6.61 24.54
C GLY A 45 30.41 -7.08 24.38
N LEU A 46 29.55 -6.29 23.74
CA LEU A 46 28.22 -6.71 23.31
C LEU A 46 28.30 -7.29 21.89
N SER A 47 27.57 -8.37 21.63
CA SER A 47 27.41 -8.94 20.30
C SER A 47 25.95 -9.28 20.02
N ALA A 48 25.53 -9.20 18.76
CA ALA A 48 24.22 -9.71 18.36
C ALA A 48 24.20 -11.23 18.49
N TYR A 49 23.08 -11.78 18.97
CA TYR A 49 22.88 -13.21 19.03
C TYR A 49 22.43 -13.70 17.66
N ASN A 50 23.26 -14.49 17.00
CA ASN A 50 23.01 -15.01 15.67
C ASN A 50 23.17 -16.53 15.67
N ASN A 51 22.09 -17.26 15.43
CA ASN A 51 22.10 -18.71 15.22
C ASN A 51 21.50 -18.99 13.83
N ASP A 52 21.93 -20.09 13.20
CA ASP A 52 21.37 -20.51 11.91
C ASP A 52 19.89 -20.88 12.05
N ASN A 53 19.08 -20.34 11.16
CA ASN A 53 17.64 -20.55 11.16
C ASN A 53 17.25 -21.80 10.36
N LEU A 54 17.20 -22.93 11.03
CA LEU A 54 16.82 -24.21 10.42
C LEU A 54 15.34 -24.30 10.00
N TYR A 55 14.48 -23.46 10.57
CA TYR A 55 13.04 -23.48 10.28
C TYR A 55 12.69 -22.74 8.99
N GLU A 56 13.50 -21.77 8.58
CA GLU A 56 13.33 -21.04 7.32
C GLU A 56 13.46 -21.96 6.11
N GLU A 57 14.43 -22.91 6.15
CA GLU A 57 14.60 -23.91 5.08
C GLU A 57 13.36 -24.80 4.95
N LEU A 58 12.78 -25.26 6.08
CA LEU A 58 11.57 -26.07 6.07
C LEU A 58 10.37 -25.32 5.52
N LEU A 59 10.19 -24.05 5.92
CA LEU A 59 9.11 -23.20 5.43
C LEU A 59 9.24 -22.92 3.94
N SER A 60 10.43 -22.54 3.49
CA SER A 60 10.70 -22.26 2.07
C SER A 60 10.33 -23.45 1.18
N ARG A 61 10.67 -24.66 1.62
CA ARG A 61 10.32 -25.88 0.90
C ARG A 61 8.82 -26.12 0.83
N ILE A 62 8.10 -25.96 1.95
CA ILE A 62 6.64 -26.14 1.97
C ILE A 62 5.96 -25.08 1.10
N GLU A 63 6.42 -23.81 1.13
CA GLU A 63 5.88 -22.75 0.30
C GLU A 63 6.16 -22.98 -1.19
N GLU A 64 7.31 -23.53 -1.55
CA GLU A 64 7.62 -23.96 -2.91
C GLU A 64 6.63 -25.04 -3.39
N MET A 65 6.36 -26.06 -2.54
CA MET A 65 5.32 -27.07 -2.85
C MET A 65 3.94 -26.46 -3.04
N LYS A 66 3.51 -25.60 -2.12
CA LYS A 66 2.20 -24.93 -2.19
C LYS A 66 2.04 -24.18 -3.51
N THR A 67 3.08 -23.47 -3.93
CA THR A 67 3.05 -22.69 -5.17
C THR A 67 3.04 -23.59 -6.40
N LYS A 68 3.84 -24.66 -6.41
CA LYS A 68 3.99 -25.57 -7.55
C LYS A 68 2.76 -26.45 -7.76
N TYR A 69 2.14 -26.92 -6.68
CA TYR A 69 1.01 -27.87 -6.74
C TYR A 69 -0.35 -27.27 -6.35
N HIS A 70 -0.41 -25.93 -6.09
CA HIS A 70 -1.64 -25.17 -5.85
C HIS A 70 -2.54 -25.71 -4.71
N PHE A 71 -1.94 -26.06 -3.57
CA PHE A 71 -2.67 -26.45 -2.38
C PHE A 71 -2.43 -25.49 -1.21
N GLU A 72 -3.35 -25.46 -0.24
CA GLU A 72 -3.22 -24.66 0.95
C GLU A 72 -2.99 -25.53 2.18
N VAL A 73 -2.09 -25.10 3.08
CA VAL A 73 -1.85 -25.75 4.36
C VAL A 73 -2.49 -24.90 5.45
N PRO A 74 -3.51 -25.41 6.18
CA PRO A 74 -4.13 -24.67 7.26
C PRO A 74 -3.17 -24.51 8.45
N GLU A 75 -3.34 -23.42 9.19
CA GLU A 75 -2.59 -23.18 10.44
C GLU A 75 -3.38 -23.73 11.63
N VAL A 76 -2.74 -24.54 12.45
CA VAL A 76 -3.33 -25.11 13.68
C VAL A 76 -2.46 -24.76 14.87
N GLU A 77 -3.08 -24.30 15.95
CA GLU A 77 -2.36 -24.09 17.22
C GLU A 77 -1.92 -25.43 17.80
N THR A 78 -0.62 -25.68 17.79
CA THR A 78 0.01 -26.88 18.37
C THR A 78 1.12 -26.49 19.33
N ASP A 79 1.16 -27.17 20.47
CA ASP A 79 2.21 -26.99 21.49
C ASP A 79 3.35 -28.02 21.40
N SER A 80 3.36 -28.86 20.36
CA SER A 80 4.33 -29.94 20.20
C SER A 80 5.70 -29.43 19.77
N GLN A 81 6.75 -30.05 20.31
CA GLN A 81 8.12 -29.83 19.87
C GLN A 81 8.35 -30.45 18.49
N LEU A 82 9.05 -29.72 17.62
CA LEU A 82 9.40 -30.18 16.27
C LEU A 82 10.82 -30.73 16.26
N ASN A 83 10.97 -31.97 15.85
CA ASN A 83 12.29 -32.51 15.52
C ASN A 83 12.62 -32.13 14.07
N VAL A 84 13.49 -31.12 13.89
CA VAL A 84 13.86 -30.55 12.59
C VAL A 84 14.42 -31.62 11.65
N PHE A 85 15.23 -32.56 12.14
CA PHE A 85 15.80 -33.62 11.31
C PHE A 85 14.75 -34.55 10.72
N ARG A 86 13.79 -35.01 11.55
CA ARG A 86 12.68 -35.85 11.07
C ARG A 86 11.74 -35.10 10.13
N ALA A 87 11.49 -33.82 10.43
CA ALA A 87 10.66 -32.98 9.55
C ALA A 87 11.31 -32.80 8.18
N LYS A 88 12.62 -32.60 8.13
CA LYS A 88 13.38 -32.49 6.88
C LYS A 88 13.36 -33.79 6.09
N GLU A 89 13.65 -34.92 6.74
CA GLU A 89 13.59 -36.25 6.11
C GLU A 89 12.19 -36.53 5.53
N PHE A 90 11.14 -36.29 6.29
CA PHE A 90 9.76 -36.47 5.81
C PHE A 90 9.44 -35.57 4.60
N LEU A 91 9.85 -34.30 4.62
CA LEU A 91 9.63 -33.40 3.48
C LEU A 91 10.45 -33.83 2.26
N ASP A 92 11.71 -34.26 2.45
CA ASP A 92 12.56 -34.76 1.36
C ASP A 92 11.95 -35.99 0.68
N ASP A 93 11.46 -36.97 1.45
CA ASP A 93 10.82 -38.17 0.93
C ASP A 93 9.52 -37.82 0.17
N LEU A 94 8.68 -36.97 0.77
CA LEU A 94 7.42 -36.56 0.15
C LEU A 94 7.66 -35.80 -1.17
N PHE A 95 8.64 -34.90 -1.21
CA PHE A 95 9.03 -34.18 -2.41
C PHE A 95 9.53 -35.10 -3.51
N LEU A 96 10.41 -36.04 -3.15
CA LEU A 96 10.96 -37.02 -4.11
C LEU A 96 9.85 -37.86 -4.77
N ASP A 97 8.88 -38.29 -3.99
CA ASP A 97 7.78 -39.08 -4.52
C ASP A 97 6.87 -38.27 -5.45
N ILE A 98 6.54 -37.03 -5.08
CA ILE A 98 5.70 -36.16 -5.92
C ILE A 98 6.45 -35.73 -7.18
N ASP A 99 7.74 -35.36 -7.07
CA ASP A 99 8.55 -34.96 -8.22
C ASP A 99 8.74 -36.08 -9.24
N ARG A 100 8.83 -37.34 -8.80
CA ARG A 100 8.85 -38.52 -9.71
C ARG A 100 7.57 -38.64 -10.51
N ILE A 101 6.41 -38.43 -9.87
CA ILE A 101 5.11 -38.48 -10.55
C ILE A 101 4.98 -37.27 -11.51
N ASP A 102 5.39 -36.09 -11.09
CA ASP A 102 5.34 -34.86 -11.89
C ASP A 102 6.25 -34.93 -13.14
N ALA A 103 7.42 -35.57 -13.02
CA ALA A 103 8.31 -35.80 -14.14
C ALA A 103 7.65 -36.65 -15.25
N VAL A 104 6.99 -37.76 -14.87
CA VAL A 104 6.26 -38.58 -15.82
C VAL A 104 5.10 -37.82 -16.44
N LYS A 105 4.37 -37.02 -15.63
CA LYS A 105 3.28 -36.18 -16.12
C LYS A 105 3.75 -35.16 -17.15
N LYS A 106 4.93 -34.54 -16.94
CA LYS A 106 5.53 -33.59 -17.89
C LYS A 106 5.88 -34.27 -19.24
N GLU A 107 6.44 -35.47 -19.19
CA GLU A 107 6.70 -36.24 -20.43
C GLU A 107 5.41 -36.54 -21.19
N LEU A 108 4.34 -36.94 -20.48
CA LEU A 108 3.03 -37.13 -21.07
C LEU A 108 2.44 -35.87 -21.67
N THR A 109 2.56 -34.73 -20.96
CA THR A 109 2.08 -33.42 -21.45
C THR A 109 2.77 -33.06 -22.76
N LYS A 110 4.08 -33.27 -22.83
CA LYS A 110 4.86 -33.01 -24.04
C LYS A 110 4.41 -33.92 -25.20
N MET A 111 4.18 -35.22 -24.92
CA MET A 111 3.67 -36.16 -25.92
C MET A 111 2.27 -35.78 -26.41
N ILE A 112 1.40 -35.29 -25.51
CA ILE A 112 0.06 -34.81 -25.90
C ILE A 112 0.17 -33.60 -26.81
N GLU A 113 1.05 -32.64 -26.52
CA GLU A 113 1.29 -31.47 -27.36
C GLU A 113 1.82 -31.87 -28.74
N GLU A 114 2.78 -32.81 -28.80
CA GLU A 114 3.31 -33.36 -30.08
C GLU A 114 2.23 -34.07 -30.87
N ASN A 115 1.36 -34.85 -30.22
CA ASN A 115 0.24 -35.56 -30.87
C ASN A 115 -0.85 -34.57 -31.35
N ASP A 116 -1.21 -33.56 -30.58
CA ASP A 116 -2.19 -32.54 -30.99
C ASP A 116 -1.64 -31.72 -32.20
N GLU A 117 -0.33 -31.42 -32.29
CA GLU A 117 0.29 -30.82 -33.48
C GLU A 117 0.29 -31.75 -34.69
N ALA A 118 0.49 -33.07 -34.47
CA ALA A 118 0.42 -34.07 -35.53
C ALA A 118 -0.99 -34.19 -36.12
N ILE A 119 -2.03 -34.18 -35.28
CA ILE A 119 -3.45 -34.20 -35.73
C ILE A 119 -3.74 -32.95 -36.58
N ILE A 120 -3.32 -31.76 -36.16
CA ILE A 120 -3.50 -30.53 -36.95
C ILE A 120 -2.84 -30.68 -38.32
N THR A 121 -1.65 -31.28 -38.38
CA THR A 121 -0.95 -31.52 -39.65
C THR A 121 -1.67 -32.51 -40.55
N LEU A 122 -2.16 -33.61 -39.99
CA LEU A 122 -2.93 -34.60 -40.74
C LEU A 122 -4.19 -34.00 -41.36
N ASN A 123 -4.90 -33.14 -40.64
CA ASN A 123 -6.08 -32.45 -41.16
C ASN A 123 -5.76 -31.55 -42.37
N HIS A 124 -4.53 -31.00 -42.46
CA HIS A 124 -4.09 -30.21 -43.61
C HIS A 124 -3.55 -31.05 -44.77
N VAL A 125 -3.31 -32.32 -44.52
CA VAL A 125 -2.88 -33.33 -45.51
C VAL A 125 -4.06 -34.17 -46.01
N GLU A 126 -5.23 -34.03 -45.40
CA GLU A 126 -6.47 -34.70 -45.76
C GLU A 126 -6.82 -34.46 -47.26
N GLY A 127 -7.12 -35.54 -47.99
CA GLY A 127 -7.35 -35.50 -49.46
C GLY A 127 -6.11 -35.79 -50.32
N SER A 128 -4.89 -35.89 -49.75
CA SER A 128 -3.75 -36.49 -50.43
C SER A 128 -3.76 -38.00 -50.20
N ASN A 129 -3.73 -38.79 -51.28
CA ASN A 129 -3.66 -40.27 -51.19
C ASN A 129 -2.27 -40.69 -50.64
N ILE A 130 -2.01 -40.38 -49.34
CA ILE A 130 -0.80 -40.76 -48.66
C ILE A 130 -1.08 -42.00 -47.83
N ASP A 131 -0.25 -43.02 -48.02
CA ASP A 131 -0.22 -44.25 -47.25
C ASP A 131 1.03 -44.21 -46.35
N PHE A 132 0.82 -44.09 -45.04
CA PHE A 132 1.91 -43.95 -44.05
C PHE A 132 2.74 -45.23 -43.95
N ASP A 133 2.18 -46.42 -44.23
CA ASP A 133 2.93 -47.69 -44.26
C ASP A 133 3.99 -47.69 -45.35
N GLN A 134 3.66 -47.14 -46.52
CA GLN A 134 4.62 -47.02 -47.61
C GLN A 134 5.67 -45.91 -47.36
N LEU A 135 5.25 -44.84 -46.70
CA LEU A 135 6.14 -43.71 -46.38
C LEU A 135 7.18 -44.06 -45.30
N PHE A 136 6.76 -44.63 -44.19
CA PHE A 136 7.66 -45.01 -43.10
C PHE A 136 8.46 -46.29 -43.37
N GLY A 137 7.98 -47.15 -44.28
CA GLY A 137 8.68 -48.35 -44.74
C GLY A 137 9.91 -48.06 -45.59
N THR A 138 10.16 -46.81 -45.99
CA THR A 138 11.32 -46.45 -46.86
C THR A 138 12.59 -46.31 -46.02
N GLN A 139 13.53 -47.27 -46.15
CA GLN A 139 14.82 -47.21 -45.44
C GLN A 139 15.82 -46.22 -46.03
N TYR A 140 15.60 -45.76 -47.28
CA TYR A 140 16.55 -44.91 -48.04
C TYR A 140 16.14 -43.44 -48.15
N LEU A 141 15.02 -43.03 -47.56
CA LEU A 141 14.53 -41.67 -47.59
C LEU A 141 14.20 -41.18 -46.17
N LYS A 142 14.62 -39.98 -45.85
CA LYS A 142 14.16 -39.26 -44.68
C LYS A 142 13.06 -38.29 -45.06
N ILE A 143 11.91 -38.43 -44.43
CA ILE A 143 10.71 -37.63 -44.65
C ILE A 143 10.53 -36.66 -43.47
N ARG A 144 10.18 -35.41 -43.79
CA ARG A 144 9.90 -34.37 -42.81
C ARG A 144 8.57 -33.72 -43.15
N PHE A 145 7.68 -33.68 -42.17
CA PHE A 145 6.41 -32.96 -42.24
C PHE A 145 6.54 -31.67 -41.46
N GLY A 146 5.83 -30.62 -41.88
CA GLY A 146 5.79 -29.37 -41.17
C GLY A 146 5.13 -28.23 -41.94
N LYS A 147 5.31 -27.05 -41.41
CA LYS A 147 4.80 -25.81 -42.01
C LYS A 147 5.93 -24.85 -42.34
N LEU A 148 5.81 -24.19 -43.49
CA LEU A 148 6.76 -23.19 -43.99
C LEU A 148 6.03 -21.84 -44.10
N PRO A 149 6.60 -20.70 -43.67
CA PRO A 149 5.98 -19.41 -43.94
C PRO A 149 5.77 -19.18 -45.44
N LEU A 150 4.55 -18.76 -45.82
CA LEU A 150 4.17 -18.57 -47.23
C LEU A 150 5.16 -17.70 -48.04
N ASN A 151 5.69 -16.66 -47.38
CA ASN A 151 6.68 -15.72 -48.00
C ASN A 151 8.03 -16.38 -48.32
N ASN A 152 8.31 -17.56 -47.75
CA ASN A 152 9.58 -18.28 -47.95
C ASN A 152 9.46 -19.45 -48.92
N GLU A 153 8.25 -19.84 -49.31
CA GLU A 153 8.08 -20.94 -50.28
C GLU A 153 8.80 -20.66 -51.59
N GLY A 154 8.69 -19.45 -52.17
CA GLY A 154 9.37 -19.08 -53.41
C GLY A 154 10.90 -19.09 -53.32
N LYS A 155 11.47 -19.05 -52.11
CA LYS A 155 12.92 -19.13 -51.93
C LYS A 155 13.47 -20.55 -52.11
N LEU A 156 12.62 -21.59 -52.10
CA LEU A 156 13.04 -22.96 -52.38
C LEU A 156 13.62 -23.12 -53.80
N GLU A 157 13.22 -22.31 -54.78
CA GLU A 157 13.77 -22.29 -56.12
C GLU A 157 15.29 -22.02 -56.15
N TYR A 158 15.81 -21.30 -55.17
CA TYR A 158 17.27 -21.07 -55.10
C TYR A 158 18.08 -22.32 -54.70
N TYR A 159 17.41 -23.37 -54.21
CA TYR A 159 18.02 -24.59 -53.71
C TYR A 159 17.72 -25.82 -54.56
N GLU A 160 17.22 -25.67 -55.81
CA GLU A 160 16.89 -26.77 -56.73
C GLU A 160 18.07 -27.71 -57.05
N THR A 161 19.28 -27.28 -56.79
CA THR A 161 20.50 -28.10 -56.97
C THR A 161 20.68 -29.16 -55.88
N LEU A 162 19.96 -29.06 -54.76
CA LEU A 162 20.04 -30.04 -53.69
C LEU A 162 19.08 -31.22 -53.92
N PRO A 163 19.45 -32.44 -53.48
CA PRO A 163 18.66 -33.64 -53.71
C PRO A 163 17.51 -33.78 -52.70
N PHE A 164 16.48 -32.97 -52.88
CA PHE A 164 15.24 -33.11 -52.11
C PHE A 164 13.99 -33.07 -53.00
N VAL A 165 12.91 -33.69 -52.53
CA VAL A 165 11.60 -33.59 -53.15
C VAL A 165 10.70 -32.85 -52.19
N TYR A 166 10.07 -31.78 -52.64
CA TYR A 166 9.13 -30.97 -51.88
C TYR A 166 7.72 -31.14 -52.37
N LYS A 167 6.75 -31.27 -51.44
CA LYS A 167 5.36 -31.37 -51.77
C LYS A 167 4.53 -30.51 -50.79
N ALA A 168 3.87 -29.48 -51.34
CA ALA A 168 2.87 -28.71 -50.60
C ALA A 168 1.52 -29.43 -50.63
N PHE A 169 0.79 -29.40 -49.52
CA PHE A 169 -0.54 -29.98 -49.35
C PHE A 169 -1.60 -28.88 -49.34
N GLN A 170 -1.48 -27.94 -48.42
CA GLN A 170 -2.42 -26.84 -48.24
C GLN A 170 -1.69 -25.55 -47.99
N ARG A 171 -2.29 -24.43 -48.41
CA ARG A 171 -1.78 -23.06 -48.14
C ARG A 171 -2.82 -22.27 -47.40
N ASP A 172 -2.41 -21.73 -46.27
CA ASP A 172 -3.17 -20.78 -45.46
C ASP A 172 -2.65 -19.35 -45.66
N ASP A 173 -3.27 -18.36 -45.04
CA ASP A 173 -2.85 -16.94 -45.15
C ASP A 173 -1.42 -16.67 -44.69
N LYS A 174 -0.84 -17.53 -43.85
CA LYS A 174 0.48 -17.34 -43.24
C LYS A 174 1.46 -18.47 -43.56
N TYR A 175 1.01 -19.70 -43.71
CA TYR A 175 1.84 -20.88 -43.78
C TYR A 175 1.46 -21.78 -44.96
N VAL A 176 2.45 -22.54 -45.43
CA VAL A 176 2.28 -23.65 -46.37
C VAL A 176 2.54 -24.95 -45.60
N TRP A 177 1.55 -25.81 -45.52
CA TRP A 177 1.68 -27.15 -44.97
C TRP A 177 2.30 -28.05 -46.04
N CYS A 178 3.47 -28.65 -45.71
CA CYS A 178 4.26 -29.35 -46.74
C CYS A 178 5.09 -30.49 -46.13
N MET A 179 5.57 -31.33 -47.00
CA MET A 179 6.59 -32.31 -46.68
C MET A 179 7.76 -32.20 -47.61
N TYR A 180 8.93 -32.57 -47.13
CA TYR A 180 10.08 -32.82 -48.00
C TYR A 180 10.70 -34.17 -47.67
N MET A 181 11.35 -34.73 -48.72
CA MET A 181 12.05 -36.02 -48.67
C MET A 181 13.45 -35.82 -49.17
N THR A 182 14.42 -36.45 -48.52
CA THR A 182 15.82 -36.42 -48.91
C THR A 182 16.52 -37.71 -48.53
N THR A 183 17.71 -37.94 -49.08
CA THR A 183 18.51 -39.10 -48.68
C THR A 183 19.10 -38.95 -47.29
N PRO A 184 19.42 -40.03 -46.58
CA PRO A 184 20.04 -39.94 -45.24
C PRO A 184 21.40 -39.23 -45.25
N THR A 185 22.13 -39.26 -46.37
CA THR A 185 23.44 -38.62 -46.54
C THR A 185 23.32 -37.11 -46.65
N ASP A 186 22.29 -36.61 -47.33
CA ASP A 186 22.10 -35.21 -47.64
C ASP A 186 21.16 -34.51 -46.63
N ALA A 187 20.53 -35.28 -45.74
CA ALA A 187 19.58 -34.79 -44.77
C ALA A 187 20.14 -33.63 -43.89
N PRO A 188 21.37 -33.65 -43.38
CA PRO A 188 21.87 -32.54 -42.57
C PRO A 188 21.94 -31.21 -43.33
N GLU A 189 22.29 -31.24 -44.63
CA GLU A 189 22.37 -30.04 -45.45
C GLU A 189 20.98 -29.53 -45.83
N VAL A 190 20.07 -30.43 -46.23
CA VAL A 190 18.70 -30.09 -46.56
C VAL A 190 17.91 -29.60 -45.31
N ASP A 191 18.07 -30.28 -44.17
CA ASP A 191 17.43 -29.87 -42.91
C ASP A 191 17.90 -28.46 -42.50
N ASN A 192 19.17 -28.09 -42.72
CA ASN A 192 19.69 -26.73 -42.48
C ASN A 192 19.05 -25.70 -43.41
N VAL A 193 18.86 -26.01 -44.67
CA VAL A 193 18.17 -25.11 -45.63
C VAL A 193 16.75 -24.85 -45.18
N PHE A 194 15.97 -25.89 -44.87
CA PHE A 194 14.62 -25.72 -44.42
C PHE A 194 14.53 -24.99 -43.08
N THR A 195 15.46 -25.22 -42.15
CA THR A 195 15.59 -24.45 -40.90
C THR A 195 15.86 -22.96 -41.16
N SER A 196 16.72 -22.64 -42.13
CA SER A 196 17.01 -21.25 -42.51
C SER A 196 15.80 -20.52 -43.14
N LEU A 197 14.87 -21.30 -43.72
CA LEU A 197 13.63 -20.80 -44.26
C LEU A 197 12.50 -20.76 -43.22
N TYR A 198 12.81 -20.99 -41.93
CA TYR A 198 11.85 -21.03 -40.81
C TYR A 198 10.80 -22.16 -40.97
N PHE A 199 11.24 -23.29 -41.48
CA PHE A 199 10.39 -24.48 -41.49
C PHE A 199 10.22 -25.03 -40.07
N GLU A 200 9.01 -25.07 -39.58
CA GLU A 200 8.65 -25.69 -38.32
C GLU A 200 8.33 -27.17 -38.56
N LYS A 201 9.26 -28.02 -38.12
CA LYS A 201 9.11 -29.48 -38.26
C LYS A 201 8.07 -29.99 -37.27
N ILE A 202 7.14 -30.79 -37.76
CA ILE A 202 6.12 -31.50 -36.96
C ILE A 202 6.44 -32.98 -36.99
N HIS A 203 6.41 -33.60 -35.82
CA HIS A 203 6.66 -35.01 -35.65
C HIS A 203 5.35 -35.77 -35.80
N ILE A 204 5.27 -36.64 -36.82
CA ILE A 204 4.19 -37.64 -36.94
C ILE A 204 4.73 -38.93 -36.35
N PRO A 205 4.10 -39.50 -35.31
CA PRO A 205 4.59 -40.71 -34.67
C PRO A 205 4.70 -41.91 -35.64
N GLU A 206 5.76 -42.70 -35.51
CA GLU A 206 6.06 -43.83 -36.42
C GLU A 206 5.10 -45.04 -36.27
N PHE A 207 4.27 -45.06 -35.20
CA PHE A 207 3.28 -46.13 -34.98
C PHE A 207 2.01 -45.94 -35.81
N VAL A 208 1.88 -44.86 -36.55
CA VAL A 208 0.71 -44.53 -37.37
C VAL A 208 0.71 -45.39 -38.66
N HIS A 209 -0.43 -45.98 -38.98
CA HIS A 209 -0.60 -46.89 -40.11
C HIS A 209 -1.72 -46.47 -41.06
N GLY A 210 -1.58 -46.81 -42.35
CA GLY A 210 -2.62 -46.70 -43.36
C GLY A 210 -2.92 -45.29 -43.86
N SER A 211 -4.20 -44.95 -44.00
CA SER A 211 -4.65 -43.64 -44.51
C SER A 211 -4.62 -42.54 -43.45
N CYS A 212 -4.66 -41.25 -43.89
CA CYS A 212 -4.71 -40.08 -42.96
C CYS A 212 -5.83 -40.18 -41.92
N GLU A 213 -7.03 -40.67 -42.28
CA GLU A 213 -8.15 -40.83 -41.34
C GLU A 213 -7.91 -41.91 -40.28
N LEU A 214 -7.22 -43.00 -40.62
CA LEU A 214 -6.84 -44.04 -39.67
C LEU A 214 -5.74 -43.54 -38.75
N ALA A 215 -4.76 -42.83 -39.32
CA ALA A 215 -3.67 -42.18 -38.61
C ALA A 215 -4.16 -41.17 -37.56
N GLU A 216 -5.06 -40.29 -37.94
CA GLU A 216 -5.68 -39.33 -37.04
C GLU A 216 -6.38 -40.00 -35.87
N LYS A 217 -7.16 -41.08 -36.16
CA LYS A 217 -7.88 -41.83 -35.13
C LYS A 217 -6.94 -42.55 -34.15
N GLU A 218 -5.82 -43.07 -34.63
CA GLU A 218 -4.81 -43.74 -33.79
C GLU A 218 -4.12 -42.72 -32.87
N ILE A 219 -3.69 -41.56 -33.39
CA ILE A 219 -3.09 -40.52 -32.60
C ILE A 219 -4.08 -39.92 -31.59
N GLN A 220 -5.36 -39.73 -32.00
CA GLN A 220 -6.40 -39.24 -31.09
C GLN A 220 -6.63 -40.22 -29.94
N ASN A 221 -6.70 -41.53 -30.20
CA ASN A 221 -6.85 -42.53 -29.14
C ASN A 221 -5.65 -42.55 -28.18
N GLU A 222 -4.44 -42.37 -28.70
CA GLU A 222 -3.24 -42.28 -27.85
C GLU A 222 -3.23 -41.00 -27.03
N SER A 223 -3.55 -39.85 -27.64
CA SER A 223 -3.66 -38.56 -26.93
C SER A 223 -4.73 -38.64 -25.84
N ASP A 224 -5.89 -39.23 -26.09
CA ASP A 224 -6.95 -39.40 -25.09
C ASP A 224 -6.52 -40.34 -23.96
N SER A 225 -5.82 -41.42 -24.27
CA SER A 225 -5.25 -42.34 -23.27
C SER A 225 -4.18 -41.65 -22.42
N ALA A 226 -3.31 -40.85 -23.06
CA ALA A 226 -2.29 -40.06 -22.38
C ALA A 226 -2.91 -38.96 -21.49
N LYS A 227 -3.97 -38.28 -21.95
CA LYS A 227 -4.75 -37.31 -21.17
C LYS A 227 -5.38 -37.98 -19.95
N GLN A 228 -5.97 -39.16 -20.12
CA GLN A 228 -6.54 -39.91 -19.00
C GLN A 228 -5.46 -40.32 -17.98
N TYR A 229 -4.33 -40.83 -18.44
CA TYR A 229 -3.22 -41.20 -17.55
C TYR A 229 -2.59 -39.99 -16.85
N SER A 230 -2.45 -38.87 -17.54
CA SER A 230 -2.00 -37.61 -16.95
C SER A 230 -2.96 -37.14 -15.84
N GLN A 231 -4.27 -37.29 -16.03
CA GLN A 231 -5.27 -36.99 -14.99
C GLN A 231 -5.18 -37.95 -13.82
N ASP A 232 -4.93 -39.23 -14.04
CA ASP A 232 -4.73 -40.21 -12.97
C ASP A 232 -3.47 -39.93 -12.16
N LEU A 233 -2.40 -39.46 -12.81
CA LEU A 233 -1.17 -38.99 -12.11
C LEU A 233 -1.45 -37.74 -11.27
N GLN A 234 -2.24 -36.79 -11.78
CA GLN A 234 -2.67 -35.64 -10.99
C GLN A 234 -3.46 -36.07 -9.76
N ASN A 235 -4.42 -36.95 -9.91
CA ASN A 235 -5.22 -37.49 -8.82
C ASN A 235 -4.34 -38.22 -7.78
N ARG A 236 -3.24 -38.86 -8.20
CA ARG A 236 -2.27 -39.48 -7.29
C ARG A 236 -1.47 -38.44 -6.52
N ILE A 237 -1.02 -37.34 -7.17
CA ILE A 237 -0.36 -36.23 -6.50
C ILE A 237 -1.29 -35.64 -5.44
N ASP A 238 -2.53 -35.33 -5.79
CA ASP A 238 -3.51 -34.72 -4.89
C ASP A 238 -3.83 -35.66 -3.71
N LYS A 239 -3.91 -36.97 -3.98
CA LYS A 239 -4.10 -37.99 -2.95
C LYS A 239 -2.90 -38.09 -2.00
N THR A 240 -1.68 -38.11 -2.54
CA THR A 240 -0.45 -38.16 -1.72
C THR A 240 -0.34 -36.93 -0.83
N ILE A 241 -0.66 -35.74 -1.34
CA ILE A 241 -0.71 -34.49 -0.56
C ILE A 241 -1.78 -34.58 0.53
N SER A 242 -2.99 -35.05 0.20
CA SER A 242 -4.09 -35.13 1.16
C SER A 242 -3.86 -36.15 2.27
N GLU A 243 -3.24 -37.28 1.98
CA GLU A 243 -2.88 -38.30 2.95
C GLU A 243 -1.82 -37.82 3.94
N ASN A 244 -0.94 -36.91 3.52
CA ASN A 244 0.13 -36.32 4.34
C ASN A 244 -0.21 -34.94 4.89
N MET A 245 -1.42 -34.43 4.64
CA MET A 245 -1.83 -33.06 5.00
C MET A 245 -1.77 -32.80 6.50
N GLU A 246 -2.07 -33.78 7.34
CA GLU A 246 -2.06 -33.63 8.79
C GLU A 246 -0.63 -33.35 9.31
N GLU A 247 0.36 -34.13 8.85
CA GLU A 247 1.75 -33.94 9.25
C GLU A 247 2.37 -32.69 8.60
N LEU A 248 2.01 -32.36 7.35
CA LEU A 248 2.38 -31.11 6.71
C LEU A 248 1.85 -29.90 7.48
N THR A 249 0.59 -29.93 7.89
CA THR A 249 -0.05 -28.88 8.69
C THR A 249 0.66 -28.70 10.03
N ARG A 250 0.99 -29.81 10.67
CA ARG A 250 1.73 -29.80 11.94
C ARG A 250 3.12 -29.20 11.78
N ILE A 251 3.90 -29.68 10.81
CA ILE A 251 5.27 -29.18 10.55
C ILE A 251 5.22 -27.69 10.18
N TYR A 252 4.32 -27.29 9.27
CA TYR A 252 4.16 -25.92 8.83
C TYR A 252 3.81 -24.98 9.97
N SER A 253 2.82 -25.32 10.79
CA SER A 253 2.35 -24.48 11.90
C SER A 253 3.43 -24.29 12.96
N ILE A 254 4.14 -25.37 13.33
CA ILE A 254 5.23 -25.31 14.32
C ILE A 254 6.44 -24.56 13.72
N ALA A 255 6.83 -24.87 12.48
CA ALA A 255 7.96 -24.22 11.84
C ALA A 255 7.70 -22.71 11.67
N LYS A 256 6.48 -22.30 11.32
CA LYS A 256 6.08 -20.88 11.20
C LYS A 256 6.19 -20.17 12.56
N LYS A 257 5.67 -20.79 13.62
CA LYS A 257 5.75 -20.26 14.98
C LYS A 257 7.21 -20.11 15.44
N LEU A 258 8.03 -21.13 15.23
CA LEU A 258 9.45 -21.13 15.62
C LEU A 258 10.30 -20.20 14.73
N ASN A 259 9.99 -20.09 13.45
CA ASN A 259 10.62 -19.11 12.56
C ASN A 259 10.38 -17.67 13.02
N SER A 260 9.15 -17.36 13.44
CA SER A 260 8.83 -16.04 14.01
C SER A 260 9.62 -15.77 15.30
N VAL A 261 9.81 -16.80 16.14
CA VAL A 261 10.66 -16.70 17.34
C VAL A 261 12.14 -16.48 16.95
N TYR A 262 12.61 -17.16 15.91
CA TYR A 262 13.97 -16.97 15.40
C TYR A 262 14.18 -15.58 14.80
N ALA A 263 13.19 -15.03 14.11
CA ALA A 263 13.25 -13.66 13.60
C ALA A 263 13.45 -12.62 14.73
N MET A 264 13.05 -12.96 15.96
CA MET A 264 13.27 -12.11 17.14
C MET A 264 14.73 -12.09 17.62
N GLN A 265 15.61 -12.96 17.13
CA GLN A 265 17.04 -12.95 17.49
C GLN A 265 17.72 -11.62 17.13
N LYS A 266 17.21 -10.90 16.12
CA LYS A 266 17.67 -9.54 15.76
C LYS A 266 17.57 -8.53 16.92
N TYR A 267 16.76 -8.81 17.93
CA TYR A 267 16.57 -7.97 19.13
C TYR A 267 17.39 -8.41 20.32
N ILE A 268 18.06 -9.58 20.25
CA ILE A 268 18.81 -10.16 21.37
C ILE A 268 20.25 -9.65 21.36
N VAL A 269 20.64 -9.05 22.47
CA VAL A 269 22.03 -8.67 22.76
C VAL A 269 22.66 -9.74 23.63
N LYS A 270 23.82 -10.22 23.25
CA LYS A 270 24.60 -11.20 24.03
C LYS A 270 25.68 -10.48 24.84
N LEU A 271 25.69 -10.71 26.15
CA LEU A 271 26.72 -10.25 27.10
C LEU A 271 27.32 -11.47 27.83
N GLY A 272 28.42 -11.98 27.33
CA GLY A 272 29.02 -13.22 27.87
C GLY A 272 28.10 -14.43 27.69
N ASP A 273 27.68 -15.06 28.80
CA ASP A 273 26.74 -16.19 28.79
C ASP A 273 25.27 -15.78 28.95
N LYS A 274 24.99 -14.50 29.20
CA LYS A 274 23.64 -13.97 29.33
C LYS A 274 23.15 -13.35 28.05
N LEU A 275 21.84 -13.43 27.86
CA LEU A 275 21.10 -12.81 26.79
C LEU A 275 20.24 -11.70 27.37
N ASN A 276 20.15 -10.60 26.64
CA ASN A 276 19.35 -9.43 27.02
C ASN A 276 18.47 -8.99 25.85
N VAL A 277 17.21 -8.63 26.15
CA VAL A 277 16.28 -8.02 25.20
C VAL A 277 15.79 -6.70 25.79
N HIS A 278 15.94 -5.64 25.01
CA HIS A 278 15.45 -4.33 25.37
C HIS A 278 14.21 -3.99 24.58
N GLY A 279 13.28 -3.28 25.21
CA GLY A 279 12.08 -2.79 24.52
C GLY A 279 11.23 -1.88 25.37
N PHE A 280 10.18 -1.36 24.78
CA PHE A 280 9.28 -0.40 25.43
C PHE A 280 7.94 -1.03 25.76
N VAL A 281 7.45 -0.79 26.98
CA VAL A 281 6.16 -1.27 27.49
C VAL A 281 5.34 -0.06 27.98
N PRO A 282 4.04 0.01 27.66
CA PRO A 282 3.16 1.04 28.22
C PRO A 282 3.07 0.92 29.75
N LYS A 283 3.12 2.06 30.43
CA LYS A 283 3.11 2.08 31.90
C LYS A 283 1.90 1.36 32.52
N ASN A 284 0.76 1.37 31.81
CA ASN A 284 -0.46 0.71 32.30
C ASN A 284 -0.39 -0.83 32.26
N ASP A 285 0.42 -1.36 31.36
CA ASP A 285 0.54 -2.81 31.09
C ASP A 285 1.76 -3.40 31.78
N LEU A 286 2.58 -2.57 32.47
CA LEU A 286 3.84 -2.93 33.08
C LEU A 286 3.70 -4.01 34.18
N ASP A 287 2.70 -3.91 35.05
CA ASP A 287 2.50 -4.86 36.14
C ASP A 287 2.11 -6.25 35.60
N ASN A 288 1.27 -6.28 34.56
CA ASN A 288 0.92 -7.51 33.86
C ASN A 288 2.13 -8.11 33.13
N PHE A 289 2.97 -7.24 32.54
CA PHE A 289 4.21 -7.64 31.90
C PHE A 289 5.17 -8.31 32.90
N LYS A 290 5.43 -7.67 34.04
CA LYS A 290 6.28 -8.22 35.10
C LYS A 290 5.79 -9.59 35.58
N ASN A 291 4.51 -9.71 35.94
CA ASN A 291 3.92 -10.96 36.42
C ASN A 291 4.11 -12.13 35.43
N THR A 292 4.09 -11.85 34.13
CA THR A 292 4.27 -12.87 33.09
C THR A 292 5.69 -13.43 33.05
N PHE A 293 6.70 -12.59 33.27
CA PHE A 293 8.12 -12.99 33.15
C PHE A 293 8.75 -13.34 34.50
N GLU A 294 8.27 -12.81 35.63
CA GLU A 294 8.71 -13.23 36.97
C GLU A 294 8.38 -14.70 37.28
N SER A 295 7.46 -15.30 36.50
CA SER A 295 7.12 -16.74 36.61
C SER A 295 8.19 -17.65 35.98
N ILE A 296 9.20 -17.11 35.29
CA ILE A 296 10.29 -17.89 34.67
C ILE A 296 11.53 -17.77 35.56
N ASP A 297 12.02 -18.91 36.06
CA ASP A 297 13.25 -18.96 36.86
C ASP A 297 14.45 -18.44 36.05
N GLY A 298 15.26 -17.56 36.66
CA GLY A 298 16.46 -17.04 36.01
C GLY A 298 16.26 -15.79 35.11
N VAL A 299 15.04 -15.27 34.98
CA VAL A 299 14.78 -14.02 34.28
C VAL A 299 14.82 -12.84 35.25
N LYS A 300 15.61 -11.82 34.92
CA LYS A 300 15.65 -10.54 35.66
C LYS A 300 15.04 -9.44 34.80
N ILE A 301 14.18 -8.62 35.42
CA ILE A 301 13.50 -7.51 34.76
C ILE A 301 14.01 -6.21 35.35
N GLU A 302 14.59 -5.35 34.53
CA GLU A 302 14.96 -4.00 34.88
C GLU A 302 14.02 -3.01 34.18
N VAL A 303 13.53 -2.01 34.91
CA VAL A 303 12.57 -1.02 34.39
C VAL A 303 13.13 0.37 34.58
N LEU A 304 13.31 1.07 33.50
CA LEU A 304 13.83 2.44 33.44
C LEU A 304 12.80 3.39 32.80
N PRO A 305 12.89 4.69 33.03
CA PRO A 305 12.10 5.67 32.28
C PRO A 305 12.38 5.56 30.77
N ALA A 306 11.37 5.80 29.91
CA ALA A 306 11.53 5.68 28.45
C ALA A 306 12.66 6.56 27.88
N THR A 307 12.98 7.67 28.52
CA THR A 307 14.00 8.64 28.08
C THR A 307 15.34 8.48 28.80
N SER A 308 15.57 7.37 29.50
CA SER A 308 16.79 7.12 30.27
C SER A 308 18.02 6.86 29.41
N ASP A 309 17.85 6.27 28.25
CA ASP A 309 18.94 6.02 27.30
C ASP A 309 18.83 7.02 26.12
N VAL A 310 19.87 7.86 25.97
CA VAL A 310 19.93 8.89 24.93
C VAL A 310 20.08 8.29 23.52
N ARG A 311 20.53 7.03 23.42
CA ARG A 311 20.72 6.32 22.14
C ARG A 311 19.40 5.82 21.53
N LEU A 312 18.37 5.70 22.37
CA LEU A 312 17.07 5.17 21.97
C LEU A 312 16.06 6.30 21.83
N ASP A 313 15.41 6.34 20.68
CA ASP A 313 14.24 7.20 20.49
C ASP A 313 12.98 6.40 20.87
N PRO A 314 12.29 6.74 21.99
CA PRO A 314 11.12 6.00 22.41
C PRO A 314 10.02 6.01 21.34
N PRO A 315 9.40 4.85 21.04
CA PRO A 315 8.32 4.78 20.08
C PRO A 315 7.06 5.48 20.61
N THR A 316 6.20 5.89 19.72
CA THR A 316 4.96 6.60 20.07
C THR A 316 3.75 5.71 19.89
N ARG A 317 3.02 5.46 21.00
CA ARG A 317 1.71 4.78 20.98
C ARG A 317 0.61 5.82 21.21
N LEU A 318 -0.21 6.06 20.17
CA LEU A 318 -1.31 7.01 20.24
C LEU A 318 -2.50 6.43 21.03
N LYS A 319 -3.04 7.21 21.97
CA LYS A 319 -4.23 6.85 22.77
C LYS A 319 -5.30 7.90 22.57
N ASN A 320 -6.10 7.73 21.51
CA ASN A 320 -7.05 8.73 21.07
C ASN A 320 -8.44 8.50 21.68
N SER A 321 -9.21 9.60 21.83
CA SER A 321 -10.62 9.57 22.24
C SER A 321 -11.48 8.88 21.18
N TRP A 322 -12.69 8.44 21.55
CA TRP A 322 -13.63 7.80 20.65
C TRP A 322 -13.89 8.61 19.37
N PHE A 323 -13.98 9.93 19.47
CA PHE A 323 -14.20 10.80 18.29
C PHE A 323 -12.99 10.85 17.37
N ALA A 324 -11.79 11.01 17.90
CA ALA A 324 -10.55 11.17 17.14
C ALA A 324 -9.95 9.85 16.62
N ARG A 325 -10.30 8.71 17.26
CA ARG A 325 -9.70 7.40 16.97
C ARG A 325 -9.69 6.99 15.49
N PRO A 326 -10.74 7.16 14.67
CA PRO A 326 -10.68 6.82 13.24
C PRO A 326 -9.74 7.70 12.41
N PHE A 327 -9.53 8.95 12.83
CA PHE A 327 -8.65 9.90 12.13
C PHE A 327 -7.16 9.64 12.39
N ARG A 328 -6.84 8.75 13.33
CA ARG A 328 -5.47 8.32 13.62
C ARG A 328 -4.73 7.85 12.36
N MET A 329 -5.42 7.18 11.45
CA MET A 329 -4.84 6.70 10.19
C MET A 329 -4.26 7.82 9.33
N PHE A 330 -4.84 9.02 9.34
CA PHE A 330 -4.33 10.16 8.56
C PHE A 330 -3.05 10.74 9.18
N VAL A 331 -2.97 10.74 10.53
CA VAL A 331 -1.74 11.13 11.22
C VAL A 331 -0.64 10.10 11.00
N GLU A 332 -0.96 8.80 11.06
CA GLU A 332 0.00 7.72 10.78
C GLU A 332 0.48 7.72 9.32
N MET A 333 -0.37 8.14 8.37
CA MET A 333 -0.02 8.24 6.94
C MET A 333 0.97 9.40 6.67
N TYR A 334 0.86 10.50 7.40
CA TYR A 334 1.82 11.61 7.33
C TYR A 334 3.12 11.29 8.08
N GLY A 335 3.01 10.63 9.23
CA GLY A 335 4.08 10.23 10.11
C GLY A 335 3.63 10.34 11.58
N VAL A 336 4.19 9.51 12.45
CA VAL A 336 3.83 9.51 13.88
C VAL A 336 4.59 10.64 14.61
N PRO A 337 3.99 11.31 15.63
CA PRO A 337 4.70 12.32 16.41
C PRO A 337 5.82 11.69 17.25
N ARG A 338 6.87 12.46 17.56
CA ARG A 338 7.88 12.01 18.53
C ARG A 338 7.26 11.81 19.91
N TYR A 339 7.85 10.95 20.72
CA TYR A 339 7.33 10.59 22.05
C TYR A 339 7.03 11.79 22.96
N ASN A 340 7.83 12.85 22.88
CA ASN A 340 7.67 14.09 23.70
C ASN A 340 6.77 15.14 23.04
N ASP A 341 6.27 14.90 21.82
CA ASP A 341 5.42 15.83 21.11
C ASP A 341 3.95 15.72 21.55
N VAL A 342 3.10 16.54 20.96
CA VAL A 342 1.67 16.50 21.20
C VAL A 342 1.01 15.79 20.01
N ASP A 343 0.08 14.92 20.31
CA ASP A 343 -0.71 14.22 19.30
C ASP A 343 -1.68 15.19 18.59
N PRO A 344 -1.56 15.38 17.26
CA PRO A 344 -2.41 16.26 16.49
C PRO A 344 -3.76 15.64 16.14
N THR A 345 -4.00 14.35 16.42
CA THR A 345 -5.16 13.60 15.92
C THR A 345 -6.50 14.25 16.27
N LEU A 346 -6.62 14.86 17.46
CA LEU A 346 -7.86 15.54 17.85
C LEU A 346 -8.10 16.80 17.02
N LEU A 347 -7.05 17.58 16.77
CA LEU A 347 -7.14 18.79 15.95
C LEU A 347 -7.55 18.43 14.52
N VAL A 348 -6.88 17.42 13.94
CA VAL A 348 -7.22 16.86 12.62
C VAL A 348 -8.65 16.35 12.57
N ALA A 349 -9.09 15.63 13.59
CA ALA A 349 -10.46 15.12 13.62
C ALA A 349 -11.51 16.24 13.57
N ILE A 350 -11.25 17.35 14.25
CA ILE A 350 -12.16 18.51 14.29
C ILE A 350 -12.10 19.27 12.97
N SER A 351 -10.90 19.67 12.52
CA SER A 351 -10.72 20.46 11.29
C SER A 351 -11.17 19.70 10.04
N TYR A 352 -10.78 18.42 9.94
CA TYR A 352 -11.20 17.56 8.82
C TYR A 352 -12.72 17.39 8.75
N THR A 353 -13.35 17.11 9.91
CA THR A 353 -14.82 16.94 9.98
C THR A 353 -15.54 18.25 9.63
N LEU A 354 -15.01 19.39 10.09
CA LEU A 354 -15.55 20.71 9.78
C LEU A 354 -15.43 21.03 8.28
N LEU A 355 -14.22 20.93 7.73
CA LEU A 355 -13.94 21.25 6.33
C LEU A 355 -14.73 20.36 5.37
N PHE A 356 -14.76 19.06 5.62
CA PHE A 356 -15.53 18.11 4.81
C PHE A 356 -17.03 18.45 4.86
N GLY A 357 -17.56 18.69 6.07
CA GLY A 357 -18.97 19.05 6.25
C GLY A 357 -19.37 20.31 5.51
N ILE A 358 -18.51 21.34 5.51
CA ILE A 358 -18.75 22.58 4.74
C ILE A 358 -18.70 22.30 3.24
N MET A 359 -17.66 21.59 2.76
CA MET A 359 -17.46 21.36 1.32
C MET A 359 -18.51 20.45 0.71
N PHE A 360 -19.01 19.47 1.47
CA PHE A 360 -19.99 18.46 1.03
C PHE A 360 -21.39 18.70 1.62
N GLY A 361 -21.73 19.89 2.05
CA GLY A 361 -22.90 20.27 2.84
C GLY A 361 -24.27 19.91 2.24
N ASP A 362 -24.66 18.64 2.34
CA ASP A 362 -25.98 18.12 1.95
C ASP A 362 -26.54 17.19 3.01
N LEU A 363 -27.79 17.45 3.44
CA LEU A 363 -28.44 16.70 4.51
C LEU A 363 -28.73 15.25 4.10
N GLY A 364 -29.31 15.03 2.92
CA GLY A 364 -29.72 13.71 2.45
C GLY A 364 -28.52 12.80 2.17
N GLN A 365 -27.57 13.30 1.41
CA GLN A 365 -26.34 12.58 1.08
C GLN A 365 -25.49 12.36 2.33
N GLY A 366 -25.42 13.31 3.26
CA GLY A 366 -24.71 13.17 4.53
C GLY A 366 -25.25 12.05 5.42
N ILE A 367 -26.57 11.91 5.50
CA ILE A 367 -27.20 10.79 6.25
C ILE A 367 -26.85 9.46 5.59
N ILE A 368 -26.95 9.34 4.27
CA ILE A 368 -26.57 8.11 3.55
C ILE A 368 -25.09 7.78 3.79
N LEU A 369 -24.20 8.74 3.67
CA LEU A 369 -22.77 8.56 3.93
C LEU A 369 -22.51 8.07 5.35
N SER A 370 -23.21 8.61 6.35
CA SER A 370 -23.11 8.16 7.74
C SER A 370 -23.58 6.72 7.92
N LEU A 371 -24.70 6.34 7.28
CA LEU A 371 -25.23 4.97 7.35
C LEU A 371 -24.30 3.96 6.66
N VAL A 372 -23.81 4.29 5.48
CA VAL A 372 -22.83 3.45 4.74
C VAL A 372 -21.54 3.30 5.55
N GLY A 373 -21.04 4.40 6.14
CA GLY A 373 -19.88 4.38 7.02
C GLY A 373 -20.08 3.45 8.24
N LEU A 374 -21.27 3.47 8.85
CA LEU A 374 -21.60 2.63 10.00
C LEU A 374 -21.67 1.14 9.63
N VAL A 375 -22.20 0.81 8.46
CA VAL A 375 -22.21 -0.57 7.93
C VAL A 375 -20.77 -1.02 7.62
N ALA A 376 -19.96 -0.16 7.02
CA ALA A 376 -18.55 -0.44 6.70
C ALA A 376 -17.73 -0.68 7.97
N GLU A 377 -17.93 0.11 9.03
CA GLU A 377 -17.25 -0.06 10.32
C GLU A 377 -17.67 -1.37 11.02
N LYS A 378 -18.99 -1.64 11.13
CA LYS A 378 -19.49 -2.78 11.92
C LYS A 378 -19.44 -4.13 11.21
N LYS A 379 -19.72 -4.18 9.89
CA LYS A 379 -19.82 -5.43 9.13
C LYS A 379 -18.51 -5.82 8.48
N PHE A 380 -17.75 -4.84 7.96
CA PHE A 380 -16.51 -5.07 7.21
C PHE A 380 -15.24 -4.71 8.01
N ASN A 381 -15.36 -4.23 9.27
CA ASN A 381 -14.24 -3.79 10.10
C ASN A 381 -13.29 -2.78 9.41
N LEU A 382 -13.81 -1.99 8.47
CA LEU A 382 -13.04 -1.00 7.75
C LEU A 382 -12.83 0.24 8.62
N LYS A 383 -11.59 0.58 8.93
CA LYS A 383 -11.23 1.78 9.74
C LYS A 383 -11.77 3.08 9.15
N LEU A 384 -11.83 3.18 7.80
CA LEU A 384 -12.44 4.31 7.08
C LEU A 384 -13.94 4.47 7.34
N GLY A 385 -14.66 3.40 7.67
CA GLY A 385 -16.09 3.48 8.00
C GLY A 385 -16.37 4.42 9.17
N GLY A 386 -15.53 4.34 10.20
CA GLY A 386 -15.64 5.24 11.35
C GLY A 386 -15.40 6.72 11.04
N VAL A 387 -14.55 7.04 10.05
CA VAL A 387 -14.39 8.40 9.52
C VAL A 387 -15.66 8.82 8.79
N GLY A 388 -16.18 7.97 7.88
CA GLY A 388 -17.38 8.23 7.08
C GLY A 388 -18.61 8.57 7.94
N VAL A 389 -18.79 7.89 9.09
CA VAL A 389 -19.87 8.21 10.03
C VAL A 389 -19.81 9.67 10.51
N ARG A 390 -18.61 10.13 10.90
CA ARG A 390 -18.43 11.49 11.45
C ARG A 390 -18.55 12.55 10.37
N LEU A 391 -18.00 12.26 9.19
CA LEU A 391 -18.10 13.14 8.03
C LEU A 391 -19.56 13.28 7.55
N GLY A 392 -20.30 12.18 7.49
CA GLY A 392 -21.72 12.21 7.12
C GLY A 392 -22.58 13.00 8.11
N ILE A 393 -22.31 12.89 9.41
CA ILE A 393 -22.99 13.69 10.42
C ILE A 393 -22.70 15.19 10.23
N SER A 394 -21.42 15.54 10.00
CA SER A 394 -21.04 16.94 9.76
C SER A 394 -21.66 17.49 8.49
N SER A 395 -21.62 16.71 7.40
CA SER A 395 -22.28 17.08 6.13
C SER A 395 -23.79 17.32 6.31
N ALA A 396 -24.46 16.46 7.08
CA ALA A 396 -25.88 16.65 7.38
C ALA A 396 -26.15 17.95 8.16
N ILE A 397 -25.29 18.30 9.13
CA ILE A 397 -25.40 19.55 9.91
C ILE A 397 -25.25 20.76 8.98
N PHE A 398 -24.19 20.80 8.17
CA PHE A 398 -23.97 21.90 7.23
C PHE A 398 -24.99 21.91 6.10
N GLY A 399 -25.54 20.75 5.68
CA GLY A 399 -26.64 20.65 4.76
C GLY A 399 -27.91 21.37 5.25
N VAL A 400 -28.17 21.32 6.57
CA VAL A 400 -29.23 22.13 7.17
C VAL A 400 -28.92 23.63 7.08
N PHE A 401 -27.67 24.05 7.28
CA PHE A 401 -27.28 25.46 7.14
C PHE A 401 -27.43 25.99 5.70
N PHE A 402 -27.06 25.18 4.72
CA PHE A 402 -27.19 25.54 3.31
C PHE A 402 -28.61 25.32 2.78
N GLY A 403 -29.47 24.62 3.52
CA GLY A 403 -30.83 24.30 3.09
C GLY A 403 -30.90 23.21 2.02
N SER A 404 -29.83 22.45 1.80
CA SER A 404 -29.75 21.43 0.76
C SER A 404 -30.19 20.05 1.26
N PHE A 405 -31.17 19.46 0.56
CA PHE A 405 -31.62 18.09 0.76
C PHE A 405 -31.58 17.34 -0.56
N PHE A 406 -30.60 16.46 -0.75
CA PHE A 406 -30.27 15.85 -2.03
C PHE A 406 -30.08 16.89 -3.16
N GLY A 407 -29.46 18.03 -2.83
CA GLY A 407 -29.26 19.15 -3.75
C GLY A 407 -30.49 20.01 -4.07
N ASN A 408 -31.62 19.72 -3.44
CA ASN A 408 -32.83 20.57 -3.58
C ASN A 408 -32.89 21.57 -2.41
N GLU A 409 -32.92 22.85 -2.73
CA GLU A 409 -32.96 23.96 -1.76
C GLU A 409 -34.38 24.38 -1.39
N GLU A 410 -35.39 23.96 -2.13
CA GLU A 410 -36.80 24.37 -1.92
C GLU A 410 -37.46 23.53 -0.80
N ILE A 411 -37.12 22.24 -0.69
CA ILE A 411 -37.75 21.30 0.27
C ILE A 411 -37.61 21.79 1.71
N LEU A 412 -36.39 22.15 2.13
CA LEU A 412 -36.13 22.58 3.51
C LEU A 412 -36.73 23.94 3.80
N SER A 413 -36.77 24.86 2.81
CA SER A 413 -37.35 26.20 2.97
C SER A 413 -38.86 26.16 3.23
N GLU A 414 -39.57 25.15 2.70
CA GLU A 414 -41.01 24.97 2.88
C GLU A 414 -41.33 24.44 4.31
N TYR A 415 -40.51 23.55 4.85
CA TYR A 415 -40.69 22.97 6.18
C TYR A 415 -40.25 23.88 7.34
N PHE A 416 -39.17 24.65 7.17
CA PHE A 416 -38.60 25.53 8.19
C PHE A 416 -38.87 27.01 7.88
N LYS A 417 -40.17 27.41 7.78
CA LYS A 417 -40.61 28.80 7.57
C LYS A 417 -40.13 29.69 8.73
N GLY A 418 -39.08 30.47 8.50
CA GLY A 418 -38.52 31.40 9.50
C GLY A 418 -37.02 31.23 9.76
N PHE A 419 -36.38 30.20 9.20
CA PHE A 419 -34.95 30.05 9.21
C PHE A 419 -34.38 30.57 7.88
N SER A 420 -33.41 31.51 7.93
CA SER A 420 -32.76 32.05 6.74
C SER A 420 -31.66 31.09 6.31
N PHE A 421 -31.91 30.28 5.29
CA PHE A 421 -30.92 29.42 4.69
C PHE A 421 -29.94 30.21 3.83
N PHE A 422 -28.66 29.80 3.87
CA PHE A 422 -27.64 30.40 3.02
C PHE A 422 -27.63 29.71 1.65
N ASN A 423 -28.33 30.29 0.68
CA ASN A 423 -28.35 29.76 -0.68
C ASN A 423 -27.02 30.05 -1.38
N ALA A 424 -26.24 28.99 -1.65
CA ALA A 424 -24.90 29.07 -2.21
C ALA A 424 -24.89 29.49 -3.69
N MET A 425 -25.93 29.17 -4.44
CA MET A 425 -26.03 29.44 -5.90
C MET A 425 -26.46 30.86 -6.22
N SER A 426 -26.95 31.64 -5.27
CA SER A 426 -27.35 33.02 -5.57
C SER A 426 -26.10 33.86 -5.87
N PRO A 427 -26.12 34.69 -6.94
CA PRO A 427 -24.97 35.52 -7.33
C PRO A 427 -24.48 36.47 -6.23
N GLU A 428 -25.38 36.92 -5.37
CA GLU A 428 -25.09 37.82 -4.25
C GLU A 428 -24.32 37.08 -3.12
N ASN A 429 -24.60 35.78 -2.89
CA ASN A 429 -24.02 34.98 -1.83
C ASN A 429 -22.70 34.34 -2.23
N THR A 430 -22.43 34.15 -3.51
CA THR A 430 -21.21 33.49 -4.00
C THR A 430 -19.93 34.19 -3.51
N MET A 431 -19.88 35.54 -3.61
CA MET A 431 -18.73 36.31 -3.13
C MET A 431 -18.61 36.21 -1.60
N THR A 432 -19.73 36.25 -0.89
CA THR A 432 -19.77 36.10 0.57
C THR A 432 -19.26 34.69 1.00
N LEU A 433 -19.63 33.63 0.29
CA LEU A 433 -19.16 32.27 0.52
C LEU A 433 -17.64 32.16 0.35
N LEU A 434 -17.09 32.72 -0.73
CA LEU A 434 -15.65 32.71 -0.98
C LEU A 434 -14.90 33.50 0.08
N MET A 435 -15.41 34.65 0.52
CA MET A 435 -14.83 35.44 1.62
C MET A 435 -14.92 34.70 2.95
N ALA A 436 -16.02 34.00 3.22
CA ALA A 436 -16.17 33.18 4.41
C ALA A 436 -15.18 31.99 4.41
N ALA A 437 -14.94 31.36 3.24
CA ALA A 437 -13.95 30.29 3.09
C ALA A 437 -12.53 30.77 3.37
N ILE A 438 -12.15 31.95 2.87
CA ILE A 438 -10.85 32.60 3.22
C ILE A 438 -10.80 32.89 4.72
N GLY A 439 -11.86 33.43 5.31
CA GLY A 439 -11.94 33.73 6.74
C GLY A 439 -11.75 32.48 7.60
N LEU A 440 -12.40 31.37 7.21
CA LEU A 440 -12.19 30.07 7.85
C LEU A 440 -10.74 29.63 7.75
N GLY A 441 -10.12 29.75 6.57
CA GLY A 441 -8.71 29.42 6.35
C GLY A 441 -7.78 30.22 7.24
N ILE A 442 -8.02 31.52 7.37
CA ILE A 442 -7.25 32.41 8.28
C ILE A 442 -7.35 31.91 9.73
N VAL A 443 -8.54 31.56 10.19
CA VAL A 443 -8.74 31.03 11.56
C VAL A 443 -7.98 29.72 11.75
N LEU A 444 -8.06 28.79 10.81
CA LEU A 444 -7.36 27.51 10.89
C LEU A 444 -5.83 27.66 10.87
N ILE A 445 -5.31 28.55 10.03
CA ILE A 445 -3.88 28.89 10.01
C ILE A 445 -3.44 29.47 11.36
N LEU A 446 -4.20 30.42 11.92
CA LEU A 446 -3.90 31.01 13.23
C LEU A 446 -3.94 29.98 14.36
N VAL A 447 -4.90 29.05 14.33
CA VAL A 447 -4.97 27.93 15.28
C VAL A 447 -3.71 27.05 15.15
N SER A 448 -3.29 26.71 13.94
CA SER A 448 -2.09 25.91 13.69
C SER A 448 -0.81 26.61 14.18
N MET A 449 -0.66 27.89 13.90
CA MET A 449 0.49 28.69 14.38
C MET A 449 0.48 28.82 15.92
N THR A 450 -0.68 29.04 16.52
CA THR A 450 -0.83 29.10 17.99
C THR A 450 -0.44 27.76 18.62
N PHE A 451 -0.84 26.65 17.98
CA PHE A 451 -0.48 25.32 18.43
C PHE A 451 1.04 25.09 18.34
N ASN A 452 1.70 25.57 17.27
CA ASN A 452 3.16 25.54 17.12
C ASN A 452 3.87 26.35 18.25
N ILE A 453 3.37 27.53 18.57
CA ILE A 453 3.92 28.35 19.66
C ILE A 453 3.85 27.58 20.99
N ILE A 454 2.69 27.00 21.32
CA ILE A 454 2.50 26.19 22.54
C ILE A 454 3.45 24.99 22.58
N LEU A 455 3.65 24.30 21.45
CA LEU A 455 4.58 23.18 21.34
C LEU A 455 6.03 23.60 21.62
N ASN A 456 6.51 24.69 20.99
CA ASN A 456 7.87 25.16 21.15
C ASN A 456 8.15 25.70 22.56
N PHE A 457 7.16 26.34 23.19
CA PHE A 457 7.26 26.70 24.60
C PHE A 457 7.40 25.48 25.52
N LYS A 458 6.67 24.40 25.19
CA LYS A 458 6.75 23.15 25.96
C LYS A 458 8.09 22.43 25.78
N LYS A 459 8.67 22.49 24.58
CA LYS A 459 10.01 22.00 24.26
C LYS A 459 11.12 22.85 24.81
N LYS A 460 10.81 24.00 25.45
CA LYS A 460 11.76 25.04 25.93
C LYS A 460 12.61 25.66 24.81
N ASN A 461 12.16 25.57 23.58
CA ASN A 461 12.82 26.17 22.43
C ASN A 461 12.25 27.58 22.20
N MET A 462 12.73 28.54 23.02
CA MET A 462 12.23 29.94 23.03
C MET A 462 12.54 30.66 21.72
N GLY A 463 13.66 30.36 21.07
CA GLY A 463 14.06 31.00 19.83
C GLY A 463 13.06 30.67 18.70
N GLU A 464 12.72 29.40 18.53
CA GLU A 464 11.73 28.96 17.56
C GLU A 464 10.30 29.42 17.91
N ALA A 465 9.94 29.46 19.20
CA ALA A 465 8.61 29.93 19.62
C ALA A 465 8.35 31.40 19.28
N ILE A 466 9.39 32.26 19.34
CA ILE A 466 9.24 33.71 19.17
C ILE A 466 9.63 34.14 17.75
N LEU A 467 10.79 33.73 17.24
CA LEU A 467 11.42 34.30 16.05
C LEU A 467 11.09 33.54 14.75
N SER A 468 10.47 32.34 14.82
CA SER A 468 10.17 31.58 13.61
C SER A 468 9.00 32.18 12.82
N GLN A 469 8.91 31.78 11.54
CA GLN A 469 7.79 32.11 10.66
C GLN A 469 6.43 31.59 11.19
N ASN A 470 6.43 30.49 11.92
CA ASN A 470 5.24 29.89 12.55
C ASN A 470 5.16 30.23 14.04
N GLY A 471 6.06 31.11 14.54
CA GLY A 471 6.11 31.62 15.89
C GLY A 471 5.35 32.93 16.08
N LEU A 472 5.63 33.60 17.18
CA LEU A 472 4.95 34.84 17.55
C LEU A 472 5.15 35.96 16.52
N CYS A 473 6.37 36.10 15.94
CA CYS A 473 6.67 37.09 14.91
C CYS A 473 5.87 36.81 13.63
N GLY A 474 5.74 35.55 13.23
CA GLY A 474 4.91 35.16 12.06
C GLY A 474 3.44 35.46 12.29
N VAL A 475 2.90 35.15 13.47
CA VAL A 475 1.48 35.42 13.81
C VAL A 475 1.21 36.93 13.78
N THR A 476 2.08 37.74 14.40
CA THR A 476 1.93 39.20 14.42
C THR A 476 1.96 39.81 13.02
N PHE A 477 2.90 39.36 12.18
CA PHE A 477 2.98 39.76 10.78
C PHE A 477 1.71 39.38 10.00
N TYR A 478 1.28 38.10 10.10
CA TYR A 478 0.10 37.58 9.38
C TYR A 478 -1.18 38.31 9.77
N VAL A 479 -1.44 38.49 11.06
CA VAL A 479 -2.59 39.24 11.56
C VAL A 479 -2.55 40.70 11.12
N ALA A 480 -1.36 41.32 11.12
CA ALA A 480 -1.20 42.70 10.65
C ALA A 480 -1.53 42.88 9.17
N VAL A 481 -1.05 41.95 8.31
CA VAL A 481 -1.34 42.00 6.87
C VAL A 481 -2.82 41.78 6.60
N ILE A 482 -3.47 40.80 7.26
CA ILE A 482 -4.89 40.54 7.09
C ILE A 482 -5.75 41.70 7.58
N SER A 483 -5.44 42.27 8.76
CA SER A 483 -6.19 43.43 9.29
C SER A 483 -6.00 44.69 8.43
N ALA A 484 -4.82 44.89 7.84
CA ALA A 484 -4.62 45.95 6.86
C ALA A 484 -5.47 45.76 5.59
N ALA A 485 -5.51 44.54 5.06
CA ALA A 485 -6.34 44.20 3.90
C ALA A 485 -7.83 44.38 4.19
N LEU A 486 -8.31 43.93 5.35
CA LEU A 486 -9.70 44.14 5.77
C LEU A 486 -10.02 45.63 5.97
N GLY A 487 -9.11 46.40 6.51
CA GLY A 487 -9.26 47.85 6.66
C GLY A 487 -9.44 48.55 5.31
N MET A 488 -8.67 48.15 4.31
CA MET A 488 -8.82 48.65 2.95
C MET A 488 -10.20 48.30 2.32
N LEU A 489 -10.67 47.08 2.54
CA LEU A 489 -11.95 46.60 2.03
C LEU A 489 -13.15 47.28 2.71
N THR A 490 -13.05 47.53 4.02
CA THR A 490 -14.12 48.16 4.81
C THR A 490 -14.08 49.70 4.78
N GLY A 491 -13.05 50.29 4.16
CA GLY A 491 -12.85 51.76 4.13
C GLY A 491 -12.43 52.39 5.43
N ILE A 492 -12.00 51.59 6.44
CA ILE A 492 -11.50 52.06 7.73
C ILE A 492 -10.00 52.28 7.65
N HIS A 493 -9.57 53.55 7.65
CA HIS A 493 -8.18 53.94 7.53
C HIS A 493 -7.48 53.97 8.90
N PHE A 494 -7.13 52.77 9.46
CA PHE A 494 -6.32 52.69 10.67
C PHE A 494 -4.84 52.38 10.38
N VAL A 495 -4.50 52.07 9.12
CA VAL A 495 -3.13 51.80 8.70
C VAL A 495 -2.32 53.11 8.69
N ASN A 496 -1.51 53.30 9.74
CA ASN A 496 -0.60 54.42 9.87
C ASN A 496 0.85 53.93 9.69
N ILE A 497 1.79 54.86 9.48
CA ILE A 497 3.21 54.54 9.33
C ILE A 497 3.77 53.77 10.53
N PHE A 498 3.32 54.08 11.75
CA PHE A 498 3.67 53.34 12.97
C PHE A 498 3.13 51.89 12.96
N TYR A 499 1.93 51.68 12.42
CA TYR A 499 1.36 50.33 12.23
C TYR A 499 2.24 49.48 11.33
N ILE A 500 2.63 50.02 10.17
CA ILE A 500 3.49 49.33 9.21
C ILE A 500 4.85 49.04 9.85
N LEU A 501 5.47 49.99 10.52
CA LEU A 501 6.81 49.84 11.07
C LEU A 501 6.85 48.81 12.21
N ILE A 502 5.89 48.81 13.13
CA ILE A 502 5.91 47.98 14.35
C ILE A 502 5.31 46.59 14.07
N LEU A 503 4.23 46.49 13.26
CA LEU A 503 3.51 45.22 13.09
C LEU A 503 3.86 44.47 11.80
N ILE A 504 4.47 45.11 10.81
CA ILE A 504 4.90 44.46 9.57
C ILE A 504 6.42 44.40 9.48
N VAL A 505 7.10 45.56 9.55
CA VAL A 505 8.56 45.61 9.30
C VAL A 505 9.37 45.01 10.45
N LEU A 506 9.02 45.29 11.69
CA LEU A 506 9.76 44.78 12.87
C LEU A 506 9.72 43.24 12.94
N PRO A 507 8.55 42.53 12.81
CA PRO A 507 8.51 41.08 12.75
C PRO A 507 9.31 40.48 11.58
N LEU A 508 9.31 41.12 10.40
CA LEU A 508 10.10 40.67 9.25
C LEU A 508 11.61 40.76 9.56
N ILE A 509 12.08 41.86 10.19
CA ILE A 509 13.47 41.99 10.59
C ILE A 509 13.85 40.96 11.66
N LEU A 510 12.95 40.68 12.61
CA LEU A 510 13.20 39.67 13.64
C LEU A 510 13.24 38.24 13.05
N MET A 511 12.40 37.93 12.08
CA MET A 511 12.46 36.65 11.35
C MET A 511 13.75 36.54 10.53
N PHE A 512 14.17 37.60 9.84
CA PHE A 512 15.44 37.66 9.11
C PHE A 512 16.65 37.42 10.02
N LEU A 513 16.63 37.93 11.22
CA LEU A 513 17.72 37.78 12.20
C LEU A 513 17.57 36.56 13.10
N LYS A 514 16.65 35.65 12.78
CA LYS A 514 16.33 34.46 13.58
C LYS A 514 17.58 33.64 13.92
N GLU A 515 18.35 33.19 12.91
CA GLU A 515 19.54 32.36 13.13
C GLU A 515 20.63 33.04 13.98
N PRO A 516 21.09 34.26 13.65
CA PRO A 516 22.10 34.95 14.47
C PRO A 516 21.66 35.19 15.90
N LEU A 517 20.36 35.49 16.12
CA LEU A 517 19.81 35.74 17.45
C LEU A 517 19.74 34.44 18.28
N ILE A 518 19.31 33.33 17.70
CA ILE A 518 19.24 32.02 18.37
C ILE A 518 20.66 31.57 18.76
N ARG A 519 21.61 31.61 17.81
CA ARG A 519 23.02 31.23 18.09
C ARG A 519 23.66 32.06 19.19
N LYS A 520 23.34 33.36 19.26
CA LYS A 520 23.81 34.24 20.31
C LYS A 520 23.18 33.94 21.67
N LEU A 521 21.89 33.54 21.71
CA LEU A 521 21.17 33.21 22.93
C LEU A 521 21.60 31.86 23.51
N GLU A 522 21.96 30.91 22.66
CA GLU A 522 22.35 29.54 23.06
C GLU A 522 23.87 29.38 23.27
N GLU A 523 24.66 30.44 23.16
CA GLU A 523 26.15 30.45 23.30
C GLU A 523 26.87 29.47 22.34
N HIS A 524 26.27 29.14 21.20
CA HIS A 524 26.81 28.16 20.24
C HIS A 524 27.41 28.83 18.99
N GLY A 525 28.71 29.20 19.03
CA GLY A 525 29.51 29.47 17.84
C GLY A 525 29.44 30.90 17.25
N GLU A 526 30.06 31.08 16.08
CA GLU A 526 30.11 32.35 15.35
C GLU A 526 28.74 32.75 14.76
N MET A 527 28.43 34.08 14.85
CA MET A 527 27.14 34.61 14.34
C MET A 527 26.91 34.39 12.84
N PHE A 528 27.97 34.34 12.05
CA PHE A 528 27.94 34.24 10.59
C PHE A 528 28.99 33.22 10.10
N PRO A 529 28.77 31.92 10.20
CA PRO A 529 29.76 30.88 9.85
C PRO A 529 30.14 30.91 8.36
N ASN A 530 29.21 31.28 7.47
CA ASN A 530 29.41 31.32 6.01
C ASN A 530 29.67 32.75 5.48
N GLY A 531 29.88 33.72 6.37
CA GLY A 531 30.06 35.13 6.02
C GLY A 531 28.74 35.90 5.87
N PHE A 532 28.79 37.21 6.08
CA PHE A 532 27.62 38.09 6.07
C PHE A 532 26.91 38.13 4.71
N GLY A 533 27.67 38.05 3.60
CA GLY A 533 27.07 38.08 2.24
C GLY A 533 26.19 36.86 1.93
N ALA A 534 26.64 35.65 2.30
CA ALA A 534 25.88 34.43 2.13
C ALA A 534 24.61 34.46 2.99
N PHE A 535 24.74 34.83 4.27
CA PHE A 535 23.59 35.00 5.18
C PHE A 535 22.54 35.97 4.63
N PHE A 536 22.98 37.14 4.10
CA PHE A 536 22.05 38.13 3.57
C PHE A 536 21.24 37.59 2.37
N VAL A 537 21.90 36.90 1.44
CA VAL A 537 21.23 36.35 0.27
C VAL A 537 20.26 35.22 0.66
N GLU A 538 20.71 34.31 1.51
CA GLU A 538 19.89 33.19 2.01
C GLU A 538 18.67 33.71 2.79
N GLY A 539 18.86 34.60 3.76
CA GLY A 539 17.78 35.18 4.54
C GLY A 539 16.80 36.02 3.72
N PHE A 540 17.25 36.68 2.64
CA PHE A 540 16.36 37.41 1.74
C PHE A 540 15.43 36.47 1.00
N PHE A 541 15.95 35.35 0.44
CA PHE A 541 15.14 34.37 -0.23
C PHE A 541 14.19 33.64 0.72
N GLU A 542 14.64 33.29 1.93
CA GLU A 542 13.80 32.70 2.97
C GLU A 542 12.62 33.61 3.34
N LEU A 543 12.87 34.92 3.52
CA LEU A 543 11.83 35.91 3.80
C LEU A 543 10.82 36.03 2.66
N PHE A 544 11.30 36.02 1.42
CA PHE A 544 10.46 36.06 0.23
C PHE A 544 9.57 34.83 0.15
N GLU A 545 10.13 33.63 0.41
CA GLU A 545 9.40 32.39 0.48
C GLU A 545 8.31 32.40 1.57
N VAL A 546 8.63 32.93 2.76
CA VAL A 546 7.68 33.08 3.87
C VAL A 546 6.48 33.93 3.46
N VAL A 547 6.69 35.08 2.84
CA VAL A 547 5.61 35.97 2.39
C VAL A 547 4.75 35.29 1.33
N LEU A 548 5.38 34.65 0.34
CA LEU A 548 4.66 33.89 -0.68
C LEU A 548 3.85 32.73 -0.07
N SER A 549 4.43 32.02 0.88
CA SER A 549 3.77 30.90 1.58
C SER A 549 2.52 31.36 2.32
N PHE A 550 2.52 32.51 2.98
CA PHE A 550 1.33 33.05 3.63
C PHE A 550 0.21 33.38 2.64
N ILE A 551 0.56 33.97 1.49
CA ILE A 551 -0.42 34.32 0.45
C ILE A 551 -1.00 33.02 -0.16
N THR A 552 -0.15 32.12 -0.62
CA THR A 552 -0.58 30.87 -1.30
C THR A 552 -1.41 30.00 -0.40
N ASN A 553 -1.01 29.83 0.87
CA ASN A 553 -1.75 29.02 1.83
C ASN A 553 -3.12 29.63 2.17
N THR A 554 -3.22 30.95 2.27
CA THR A 554 -4.50 31.63 2.50
C THR A 554 -5.42 31.45 1.29
N MET A 555 -4.88 31.64 0.07
CA MET A 555 -5.65 31.45 -1.17
C MET A 555 -6.06 29.99 -1.40
N SER A 556 -5.33 29.03 -0.87
CA SER A 556 -5.66 27.61 -0.97
C SER A 556 -7.03 27.27 -0.35
N PHE A 557 -7.48 28.03 0.65
CA PHE A 557 -8.80 27.86 1.26
C PHE A 557 -9.98 28.34 0.40
N LEU A 558 -9.75 29.07 -0.69
CA LEU A 558 -10.78 29.35 -1.70
C LEU A 558 -11.39 28.07 -2.27
N ARG A 559 -10.62 26.99 -2.27
CA ARG A 559 -11.07 25.66 -2.68
C ARG A 559 -12.29 25.19 -1.89
N VAL A 560 -12.37 25.52 -0.61
CA VAL A 560 -13.54 25.16 0.24
C VAL A 560 -14.81 25.75 -0.36
N GLY A 561 -14.82 27.04 -0.66
CA GLY A 561 -15.96 27.69 -1.32
C GLY A 561 -16.20 27.17 -2.74
N GLY A 562 -15.12 26.89 -3.49
CA GLY A 562 -15.21 26.31 -4.84
C GLY A 562 -15.92 24.97 -4.86
N PHE A 563 -15.67 24.08 -3.89
CA PHE A 563 -16.34 22.78 -3.81
C PHE A 563 -17.81 22.89 -3.38
N VAL A 564 -18.16 23.82 -2.50
CA VAL A 564 -19.58 24.11 -2.18
C VAL A 564 -20.34 24.50 -3.45
N LEU A 565 -19.76 25.39 -4.27
CA LEU A 565 -20.37 25.80 -5.55
C LEU A 565 -20.42 24.66 -6.57
N SER A 566 -19.36 23.83 -6.61
CA SER A 566 -19.31 22.65 -7.49
C SER A 566 -20.40 21.65 -7.15
N HIS A 567 -20.62 21.37 -5.86
CA HIS A 567 -21.69 20.49 -5.38
C HIS A 567 -23.05 20.97 -5.85
N ALA A 568 -23.38 22.25 -5.58
CA ALA A 568 -24.63 22.85 -6.00
C ALA A 568 -24.79 22.82 -7.53
N GLY A 569 -23.72 23.08 -8.28
CA GLY A 569 -23.70 23.02 -9.75
C GLY A 569 -23.93 21.61 -10.30
N MET A 570 -23.30 20.59 -9.74
CA MET A 570 -23.49 19.19 -10.15
C MET A 570 -24.91 18.71 -9.87
N MET A 571 -25.47 19.07 -8.73
CA MET A 571 -26.86 18.74 -8.41
C MET A 571 -27.86 19.45 -9.34
N LEU A 572 -27.60 20.69 -9.71
CA LEU A 572 -28.41 21.39 -10.73
C LEU A 572 -28.43 20.63 -12.05
N VAL A 573 -27.29 20.13 -12.51
CA VAL A 573 -27.20 19.29 -13.73
C VAL A 573 -28.03 18.02 -13.60
N VAL A 574 -27.95 17.33 -12.45
CA VAL A 574 -28.74 16.11 -12.20
C VAL A 574 -30.24 16.39 -12.26
N TYR A 575 -30.70 17.48 -11.64
CA TYR A 575 -32.12 17.89 -11.71
C TYR A 575 -32.55 18.26 -13.12
N THR A 576 -31.76 19.05 -13.84
CA THR A 576 -32.05 19.40 -15.22
C THR A 576 -32.18 18.19 -16.14
N LEU A 577 -31.28 17.21 -15.98
CA LEU A 577 -31.34 15.94 -16.74
C LEU A 577 -32.58 15.12 -16.35
N ALA A 578 -32.95 15.10 -15.08
CA ALA A 578 -34.15 14.40 -14.60
C ALA A 578 -35.42 14.99 -15.21
N GLU A 579 -35.55 16.31 -15.23
CA GLU A 579 -36.68 17.02 -15.85
C GLU A 579 -36.76 16.78 -17.37
N MET A 580 -35.61 16.71 -18.06
CA MET A 580 -35.58 16.43 -19.51
C MET A 580 -36.09 15.04 -19.87
N VAL A 581 -35.81 14.04 -19.01
CA VAL A 581 -36.23 12.64 -19.25
C VAL A 581 -37.72 12.44 -18.91
N GLY A 582 -38.19 13.03 -17.81
CA GLY A 582 -39.57 12.99 -17.34
C GLY A 582 -40.10 11.61 -16.96
N GLY A 583 -41.25 11.55 -16.28
CA GLY A 583 -41.95 10.32 -15.95
C GLY A 583 -41.15 9.37 -15.05
N PHE A 584 -41.21 8.06 -15.32
CA PHE A 584 -40.49 7.07 -14.50
C PHE A 584 -38.95 7.19 -14.63
N GLY A 585 -38.47 7.70 -15.77
CA GLY A 585 -37.04 7.94 -16.01
C GLY A 585 -36.46 9.04 -15.13
N GLU A 586 -37.23 10.01 -14.72
CA GLU A 586 -36.84 11.08 -13.79
C GLU A 586 -36.32 10.51 -12.46
N ILE A 587 -37.08 9.56 -11.86
CA ILE A 587 -36.71 8.93 -10.59
C ILE A 587 -35.39 8.16 -10.74
N ILE A 588 -35.20 7.46 -11.85
CA ILE A 588 -33.97 6.70 -12.12
C ILE A 588 -32.78 7.64 -12.23
N VAL A 589 -32.91 8.74 -12.97
CA VAL A 589 -31.87 9.76 -13.15
C VAL A 589 -31.51 10.40 -11.81
N LEU A 590 -32.50 10.75 -10.99
CA LEU A 590 -32.27 11.32 -9.67
C LEU A 590 -31.50 10.35 -8.74
N ILE A 591 -31.89 9.06 -8.70
CA ILE A 591 -31.19 8.08 -7.85
C ILE A 591 -29.76 7.85 -8.34
N LEU A 592 -29.57 7.57 -9.61
CA LEU A 592 -28.24 7.31 -10.18
C LEU A 592 -27.34 8.55 -10.12
N GLY A 593 -27.90 9.73 -10.41
CA GLY A 593 -27.19 10.99 -10.32
C GLY A 593 -26.71 11.30 -8.90
N ASN A 594 -27.60 11.16 -7.90
CA ASN A 594 -27.22 11.34 -6.50
C ASN A 594 -26.16 10.35 -6.03
N VAL A 595 -26.27 9.06 -6.39
CA VAL A 595 -25.24 8.06 -6.06
C VAL A 595 -23.91 8.42 -6.72
N PHE A 596 -23.93 8.79 -7.99
CA PHE A 596 -22.74 9.18 -8.74
C PHE A 596 -22.06 10.41 -8.13
N VAL A 597 -22.82 11.49 -7.87
CA VAL A 597 -22.30 12.73 -7.26
C VAL A 597 -21.75 12.43 -5.87
N MET A 598 -22.48 11.69 -5.03
CA MET A 598 -22.04 11.34 -3.67
C MET A 598 -20.73 10.55 -3.68
N CYS A 599 -20.57 9.54 -4.55
CA CYS A 599 -19.36 8.75 -4.63
C CYS A 599 -18.17 9.53 -5.16
N LEU A 600 -18.36 10.24 -6.28
CA LEU A 600 -17.29 10.98 -6.94
C LEU A 600 -16.86 12.18 -6.10
N GLU A 601 -17.80 12.98 -5.67
CA GLU A 601 -17.52 14.20 -4.91
C GLU A 601 -17.07 13.89 -3.49
N GLY A 602 -17.67 12.92 -2.82
CA GLY A 602 -17.23 12.49 -1.49
C GLY A 602 -15.77 12.05 -1.47
N LEU A 603 -15.33 11.35 -2.53
CA LEU A 603 -13.92 10.97 -2.68
C LEU A 603 -13.02 12.18 -2.94
N ILE A 604 -13.40 13.05 -3.88
CA ILE A 604 -12.59 14.22 -4.25
C ILE A 604 -12.49 15.19 -3.07
N VAL A 605 -13.61 15.50 -2.41
CA VAL A 605 -13.64 16.38 -1.24
C VAL A 605 -12.77 15.78 -0.12
N GLY A 606 -12.87 14.47 0.14
CA GLY A 606 -12.02 13.78 1.10
C GLY A 606 -10.53 14.00 0.83
N ILE A 607 -10.08 13.82 -0.41
CA ILE A 607 -8.69 14.05 -0.82
C ILE A 607 -8.31 15.54 -0.68
N GLN A 608 -9.18 16.45 -1.03
CA GLN A 608 -8.88 17.89 -0.97
C GLN A 608 -8.79 18.41 0.46
N VAL A 609 -9.60 17.86 1.38
CA VAL A 609 -9.48 18.17 2.80
C VAL A 609 -8.18 17.62 3.37
N LEU A 610 -7.78 16.38 3.02
CA LEU A 610 -6.45 15.84 3.40
C LEU A 610 -5.31 16.76 2.93
N ARG A 611 -5.42 17.25 1.71
CA ARG A 611 -4.42 18.18 1.18
C ARG A 611 -4.34 19.46 2.01
N LEU A 612 -5.48 20.05 2.39
CA LEU A 612 -5.50 21.23 3.25
C LEU A 612 -4.88 20.95 4.63
N GLU A 613 -5.18 19.78 5.21
CA GLU A 613 -4.60 19.36 6.48
C GLU A 613 -3.07 19.21 6.41
N PHE A 614 -2.56 18.52 5.39
CA PHE A 614 -1.14 18.18 5.30
C PHE A 614 -0.26 19.36 4.89
N TYR A 615 -0.69 20.15 3.92
CA TYR A 615 0.14 21.21 3.36
C TYR A 615 -0.06 22.57 4.02
N GLU A 616 -1.29 22.93 4.41
CA GLU A 616 -1.57 24.24 4.99
C GLU A 616 -1.54 24.25 6.53
N MET A 617 -1.88 23.11 7.17
CA MET A 617 -1.92 23.02 8.63
C MET A 617 -0.72 22.30 9.23
N PHE A 618 -0.46 21.01 8.86
CA PHE A 618 0.64 20.22 9.44
C PHE A 618 2.01 20.83 9.21
N SER A 619 2.28 21.32 8.00
CA SER A 619 3.54 21.97 7.66
C SER A 619 3.93 23.09 8.64
N ARG A 620 3.00 23.59 9.45
CA ARG A 620 3.23 24.68 10.39
C ARG A 620 3.69 24.24 11.77
N TYR A 621 3.30 23.05 12.22
CA TYR A 621 3.55 22.64 13.61
C TYR A 621 3.94 21.18 13.77
N TYR A 622 3.92 20.37 12.70
CA TYR A 622 4.05 18.93 12.80
C TYR A 622 5.12 18.38 11.84
N GLU A 623 6.07 17.61 12.37
CA GLU A 623 7.19 17.07 11.59
C GLU A 623 7.00 15.58 11.23
N GLY A 624 6.24 14.81 12.01
CA GLY A 624 5.97 13.39 11.74
C GLY A 624 7.19 12.46 11.82
N ASN A 625 8.24 12.85 12.54
CA ASN A 625 9.53 12.13 12.58
C ASN A 625 9.63 11.13 13.76
N GLY A 626 8.51 10.68 14.31
CA GLY A 626 8.47 9.71 15.40
C GLY A 626 8.52 8.28 14.92
N ILE A 627 8.90 7.36 15.82
CA ILE A 627 8.92 5.92 15.58
C ILE A 627 7.55 5.36 16.00
N PRO A 628 6.82 4.65 15.12
CA PRO A 628 5.55 4.03 15.49
C PRO A 628 5.79 2.87 16.47
N PHE A 629 4.92 2.75 17.48
CA PHE A 629 4.93 1.59 18.37
C PHE A 629 4.40 0.38 17.58
N LYS A 630 5.31 -0.52 17.22
CA LYS A 630 4.99 -1.79 16.57
C LYS A 630 5.23 -2.93 17.54
N THR A 631 4.35 -3.90 17.55
CA THR A 631 4.55 -5.15 18.27
C THR A 631 5.39 -6.11 17.43
N ILE A 632 5.92 -7.14 18.07
CA ILE A 632 6.72 -8.16 17.37
C ILE A 632 5.94 -8.83 16.23
N LYS A 633 4.60 -8.95 16.37
CA LYS A 633 3.74 -9.54 15.34
C LYS A 633 3.53 -8.63 14.11
N GLU A 634 3.74 -7.34 14.29
CA GLU A 634 3.53 -6.31 13.25
C GLU A 634 4.83 -5.93 12.52
N ASP A 635 5.98 -6.39 12.98
CA ASP A 635 7.31 -6.15 12.43
C ASP A 635 7.79 -7.35 11.57
#